data_559ecbbb7db8c04926612a666df355af
#
_entry.id   559ecbbb7db8c04926612a666df355af
#
_cell.length_a   1.000
_cell.length_b   1.000
_cell.length_c   1.000
_cell.angle_alpha   90.00
_cell.angle_beta   90.00
_cell.angle_gamma   90.00
#
_symmetry.space_group_name_H-M   'P 1'
#
loop_
_entity.id
_entity.type
_entity.pdbx_description
1 polymer ?
#
loop_
_entity_poly.entity_id
_entity_poly.type
_entity_poly.pdbx_seq_one_letter_code
_entity_poly.pdbx_strand_id
1 'polypeptide(L)'
;MNIFDIAKRNQEKAWQVIKNTNIIQIWEDAGAKINLVGSLRTGLLMKHRDIDFHIYSSPLNLTDSFQAMARLAENPSIKRIECANLLHTAEACIEWHAWYQNEENELWQMDMIHIREGSRYDGYFEKVAQRISEIMTDEIRETILRLKYETPETEKIIGVEYYQAVIRDGVRDYSGFKEWRKQHPVTGVVEWMP
;
A
#
# COMPACT_ATOMS: atom_id res chain seq x y z
N MET A 1 -11.77 -12.15 -19.97
CA MET A 1 -11.82 -12.19 -18.48
C MET A 1 -12.15 -10.79 -18.02
N ASN A 2 -13.13 -10.63 -17.13
CA ASN A 2 -13.56 -9.31 -16.64
C ASN A 2 -12.45 -8.72 -15.74
N ILE A 3 -12.22 -7.41 -15.83
CA ILE A 3 -11.19 -6.70 -15.05
C ILE A 3 -11.45 -6.82 -13.53
N PHE A 4 -12.72 -6.84 -13.13
CA PHE A 4 -13.12 -7.01 -11.73
C PHE A 4 -12.78 -8.41 -11.19
N ASP A 5 -12.90 -9.46 -12.02
CA ASP A 5 -12.55 -10.83 -11.62
C ASP A 5 -11.05 -10.99 -11.40
N ILE A 6 -10.22 -10.29 -12.22
CA ILE A 6 -8.77 -10.26 -12.05
C ILE A 6 -8.43 -9.56 -10.74
N ALA A 7 -8.98 -8.37 -10.52
CA ALA A 7 -8.73 -7.61 -9.30
C ALA A 7 -9.17 -8.39 -8.06
N LYS A 8 -10.35 -8.98 -8.07
CA LYS A 8 -10.89 -9.79 -6.97
C LYS A 8 -9.93 -10.92 -6.58
N ARG A 9 -9.47 -11.71 -7.57
CA ARG A 9 -8.53 -12.81 -7.30
C ARG A 9 -7.21 -12.32 -6.69
N ASN A 10 -6.66 -11.21 -7.19
CA ASN A 10 -5.43 -10.66 -6.64
C ASN A 10 -5.62 -10.14 -5.22
N GLN A 11 -6.77 -9.52 -4.94
CA GLN A 11 -7.12 -9.09 -3.59
C GLN A 11 -7.32 -10.27 -2.63
N GLU A 12 -7.95 -11.36 -3.07
CA GLU A 12 -8.08 -12.60 -2.30
C GLU A 12 -6.71 -13.18 -1.95
N LYS A 13 -5.75 -13.18 -2.89
CA LYS A 13 -4.35 -13.58 -2.63
C LYS A 13 -3.68 -12.66 -1.60
N ALA A 14 -3.87 -11.35 -1.70
CA ALA A 14 -3.32 -10.39 -0.74
C ALA A 14 -3.85 -10.64 0.68
N TRP A 15 -5.15 -10.89 0.82
CA TRP A 15 -5.74 -11.26 2.10
C TRP A 15 -5.20 -12.59 2.65
N GLN A 16 -4.89 -13.56 1.76
CA GLN A 16 -4.24 -14.79 2.17
C GLN A 16 -2.81 -14.56 2.67
N VAL A 17 -2.06 -13.64 2.05
CA VAL A 17 -0.72 -13.22 2.54
C VAL A 17 -0.83 -12.64 3.94
N ILE A 18 -1.75 -11.71 4.18
CA ILE A 18 -1.99 -11.13 5.51
C ILE A 18 -2.27 -12.22 6.55
N LYS A 19 -3.14 -13.18 6.21
CA LYS A 19 -3.47 -14.30 7.07
C LYS A 19 -2.27 -15.22 7.33
N ASN A 20 -1.53 -15.60 6.28
CA ASN A 20 -0.42 -16.55 6.39
C ASN A 20 0.80 -15.98 7.13
N THR A 21 0.97 -14.66 7.09
CA THR A 21 2.05 -13.96 7.80
C THR A 21 1.69 -13.62 9.24
N ASN A 22 0.40 -13.67 9.59
CA ASN A 22 -0.12 -13.25 10.90
C ASN A 22 0.30 -11.81 11.29
N ILE A 23 0.56 -10.96 10.28
CA ILE A 23 1.19 -9.64 10.46
C ILE A 23 0.39 -8.72 11.39
N ILE A 24 -0.94 -8.78 11.31
CA ILE A 24 -1.82 -7.95 12.14
C ILE A 24 -1.60 -8.33 13.62
N GLN A 25 -1.69 -9.61 13.98
CA GLN A 25 -1.51 -10.07 15.34
C GLN A 25 -0.09 -9.80 15.87
N ILE A 26 0.94 -9.92 15.01
CA ILE A 26 2.32 -9.62 15.39
C ILE A 26 2.45 -8.18 15.88
N TRP A 27 1.86 -7.21 15.18
CA TRP A 27 1.91 -5.81 15.58
C TRP A 27 1.01 -5.50 16.78
N GLU A 28 -0.18 -6.10 16.85
CA GLU A 28 -1.08 -5.96 18.00
C GLU A 28 -0.44 -6.52 19.29
N ASP A 29 0.24 -7.66 19.23
CA ASP A 29 0.99 -8.24 20.34
C ASP A 29 2.17 -7.37 20.76
N ALA A 30 2.74 -6.58 19.86
CA ALA A 30 3.75 -5.57 20.16
C ALA A 30 3.15 -4.27 20.75
N GLY A 31 1.85 -4.24 21.01
CA GLY A 31 1.15 -3.09 21.57
C GLY A 31 0.86 -1.97 20.58
N ALA A 32 0.96 -2.25 19.28
CA ALA A 32 0.71 -1.29 18.22
C ALA A 32 -0.66 -1.52 17.56
N LYS A 33 -1.25 -0.44 17.06
CA LYS A 33 -2.40 -0.49 16.15
C LYS A 33 -1.90 -0.57 14.73
N ILE A 34 -2.41 -1.51 13.95
CA ILE A 34 -2.10 -1.67 12.52
C ILE A 34 -3.33 -1.38 11.68
N ASN A 35 -3.19 -0.51 10.68
CA ASN A 35 -4.24 -0.13 9.75
C ASN A 35 -3.84 -0.51 8.32
N LEU A 36 -4.71 -1.21 7.61
CA LEU A 36 -4.55 -1.42 6.18
C LEU A 36 -4.82 -0.10 5.45
N VAL A 37 -3.94 0.28 4.54
CA VAL A 37 -4.05 1.45 3.66
C VAL A 37 -3.84 1.06 2.20
N GLY A 38 -3.60 1.99 1.31
CA GLY A 38 -3.22 1.73 -0.07
C GLY A 38 -4.27 1.04 -0.94
N SER A 39 -3.80 0.35 -1.94
CA SER A 39 -4.64 -0.18 -3.02
C SER A 39 -5.53 -1.35 -2.58
N LEU A 40 -5.09 -2.18 -1.65
CA LEU A 40 -5.92 -3.27 -1.12
C LEU A 40 -7.07 -2.72 -0.28
N ARG A 41 -6.82 -1.70 0.55
CA ARG A 41 -7.85 -1.05 1.39
C ARG A 41 -8.97 -0.43 0.56
N THR A 42 -8.64 0.14 -0.60
CA THR A 42 -9.60 0.81 -1.50
C THR A 42 -10.24 -0.13 -2.52
N GLY A 43 -9.85 -1.40 -2.56
CA GLY A 43 -10.32 -2.37 -3.55
C GLY A 43 -9.76 -2.12 -4.97
N LEU A 44 -8.62 -1.43 -5.05
CA LEU A 44 -7.96 -1.05 -6.31
C LEU A 44 -6.64 -1.79 -6.55
N LEU A 45 -6.33 -2.83 -5.75
CA LEU A 45 -5.18 -3.69 -5.98
C LEU A 45 -5.39 -4.50 -7.26
N MET A 46 -4.38 -4.48 -8.14
CA MET A 46 -4.41 -5.18 -9.44
C MET A 46 -3.21 -6.12 -9.58
N LYS A 47 -2.23 -5.82 -10.44
CA LYS A 47 -1.09 -6.71 -10.72
C LYS A 47 0.05 -6.57 -9.74
N HIS A 48 0.29 -5.37 -9.23
CA HIS A 48 1.34 -5.15 -8.25
C HIS A 48 0.99 -5.86 -6.96
N ARG A 49 1.97 -6.62 -6.45
CA ARG A 49 1.83 -7.45 -5.27
C ARG A 49 2.39 -6.72 -4.06
N ASP A 50 1.77 -5.59 -3.73
CA ASP A 50 2.10 -4.73 -2.61
C ASP A 50 0.90 -4.61 -1.64
N ILE A 51 1.18 -4.67 -0.36
CA ILE A 51 0.19 -4.55 0.72
C ILE A 51 0.72 -3.49 1.70
N ASP A 52 -0.04 -2.42 1.86
CA ASP A 52 0.40 -1.25 2.60
C ASP A 52 -0.26 -1.20 3.98
N PHE A 53 0.54 -1.00 5.01
CA PHE A 53 0.07 -0.83 6.39
C PHE A 53 0.67 0.41 7.02
N HIS A 54 -0.13 1.10 7.83
CA HIS A 54 0.32 2.08 8.78
C HIS A 54 0.19 1.55 10.21
N ILE A 55 1.24 1.74 10.98
CA ILE A 55 1.37 1.24 12.33
C ILE A 55 1.54 2.42 13.28
N TYR A 56 0.87 2.34 14.42
CA TYR A 56 0.90 3.35 15.45
C TYR A 56 1.10 2.72 16.84
N SER A 57 2.01 3.27 17.62
CA SER A 57 2.17 2.94 19.04
C SER A 57 2.50 4.20 19.83
N SER A 58 2.06 4.26 21.07
CA SER A 58 2.29 5.41 21.94
C SER A 58 2.88 4.97 23.28
N PRO A 59 4.16 5.32 23.57
CA PRO A 59 5.11 5.96 22.66
C PRO A 59 5.60 5.02 21.56
N LEU A 60 6.08 5.58 20.42
CA LEU A 60 6.76 4.78 19.40
C LEU A 60 8.07 4.25 20.01
N ASN A 61 8.16 2.94 20.13
CA ASN A 61 9.33 2.23 20.67
C ASN A 61 10.04 1.49 19.53
N LEU A 62 11.31 1.84 19.32
CA LEU A 62 12.13 1.23 18.28
C LEU A 62 12.35 -0.26 18.53
N THR A 63 12.58 -0.65 19.79
CA THR A 63 12.82 -2.05 20.15
C THR A 63 11.61 -2.93 19.84
N ASP A 64 10.39 -2.48 20.18
CA ASP A 64 9.16 -3.22 19.91
C ASP A 64 8.92 -3.36 18.40
N SER A 65 9.25 -2.32 17.63
CA SER A 65 9.18 -2.34 16.18
C SER A 65 10.11 -3.40 15.57
N PHE A 66 11.36 -3.49 16.06
CA PHE A 66 12.31 -4.53 15.64
C PHE A 66 11.89 -5.93 16.09
N GLN A 67 11.33 -6.07 17.30
CA GLN A 67 10.83 -7.35 17.80
C GLN A 67 9.66 -7.87 16.95
N ALA A 68 8.73 -7.01 16.53
CA ALA A 68 7.65 -7.38 15.61
C ALA A 68 8.23 -7.95 14.29
N MET A 69 9.25 -7.30 13.73
CA MET A 69 9.90 -7.79 12.51
C MET A 69 10.72 -9.07 12.73
N ALA A 70 11.34 -9.24 13.88
CA ALA A 70 12.01 -10.49 14.23
C ALA A 70 11.00 -11.66 14.28
N ARG A 71 9.82 -11.48 14.87
CA ARG A 71 8.73 -12.48 14.86
C ARG A 71 8.23 -12.77 13.43
N LEU A 72 8.06 -11.73 12.61
CA LEU A 72 7.67 -11.92 11.20
C LEU A 72 8.70 -12.76 10.44
N ALA A 73 10.00 -12.55 10.71
CA ALA A 73 11.11 -13.27 10.08
C ALA A 73 11.15 -14.76 10.42
N GLU A 74 10.49 -15.21 11.50
CA GLU A 74 10.36 -16.63 11.85
C GLU A 74 9.52 -17.40 10.81
N ASN A 75 8.68 -16.70 10.03
CA ASN A 75 7.93 -17.32 8.96
C ASN A 75 8.87 -17.68 7.78
N PRO A 76 9.02 -18.98 7.42
CA PRO A 76 9.98 -19.42 6.40
C PRO A 76 9.68 -18.89 4.99
N SER A 77 8.48 -18.39 4.76
CA SER A 77 8.06 -17.77 3.51
C SER A 77 8.48 -16.30 3.39
N ILE A 78 8.94 -15.68 4.47
CA ILE A 78 9.58 -14.35 4.43
C ILE A 78 10.99 -14.50 3.89
N LYS A 79 11.27 -13.84 2.77
CA LYS A 79 12.54 -13.96 2.05
C LYS A 79 13.49 -12.79 2.28
N ARG A 80 12.95 -11.65 2.68
CA ARG A 80 13.72 -10.42 2.88
C ARG A 80 12.96 -9.49 3.82
N ILE A 81 13.67 -8.75 4.64
CA ILE A 81 13.17 -7.62 5.41
C ILE A 81 14.16 -6.49 5.28
N GLU A 82 13.67 -5.29 5.04
CA GLU A 82 14.43 -4.05 4.99
C GLU A 82 13.86 -3.03 5.97
N CYS A 83 14.73 -2.17 6.48
CA CYS A 83 14.38 -1.11 7.41
C CYS A 83 15.02 0.21 6.99
N ALA A 84 14.22 1.28 7.00
CA ALA A 84 14.72 2.65 6.97
C ALA A 84 14.24 3.41 8.22
N ASN A 85 15.20 3.95 8.98
CA ASN A 85 14.88 4.76 10.15
C ASN A 85 14.82 6.24 9.74
N LEU A 86 13.60 6.76 9.61
CA LEU A 86 13.29 8.13 9.21
C LEU A 86 12.72 8.96 10.39
N LEU A 87 12.94 8.53 11.64
CA LEU A 87 12.42 9.23 12.83
C LEU A 87 12.93 10.67 12.98
N HIS A 88 14.07 10.98 12.38
CA HIS A 88 14.69 12.33 12.43
C HIS A 88 14.48 13.12 11.13
N THR A 89 13.64 12.64 10.23
CA THR A 89 13.23 13.34 8.99
C THR A 89 11.84 13.96 9.16
N ALA A 90 11.39 14.67 8.14
CA ALA A 90 10.04 15.21 8.09
C ALA A 90 8.94 14.11 8.11
N GLU A 91 9.27 12.88 7.72
CA GLU A 91 8.36 11.74 7.67
C GLU A 91 8.11 11.15 9.05
N ALA A 92 9.09 11.27 9.98
CA ALA A 92 9.00 10.88 11.39
C ALA A 92 8.44 9.45 11.60
N CYS A 93 8.99 8.49 10.86
CA CYS A 93 8.54 7.10 10.85
C CYS A 93 9.71 6.11 10.84
N ILE A 94 9.38 4.84 10.98
CA ILE A 94 10.26 3.72 10.62
C ILE A 94 9.57 2.98 9.48
N GLU A 95 10.24 2.86 8.36
CA GLU A 95 9.75 2.09 7.21
C GLU A 95 10.28 0.67 7.29
N TRP A 96 9.39 -0.29 7.15
CA TRP A 96 9.67 -1.69 7.01
C TRP A 96 9.12 -2.21 5.70
N HIS A 97 9.94 -2.93 4.96
CA HIS A 97 9.54 -3.65 3.77
C HIS A 97 9.85 -5.13 4.00
N ALA A 98 8.85 -5.99 3.84
CA ALA A 98 9.01 -7.44 3.93
C ALA A 98 8.50 -8.12 2.69
N TRP A 99 9.22 -9.13 2.21
CA TRP A 99 8.85 -9.91 1.01
C TRP A 99 8.46 -11.33 1.41
N TYR A 100 7.21 -11.67 1.15
CA TYR A 100 6.62 -12.97 1.38
C TYR A 100 6.48 -13.73 0.05
N GLN A 101 6.94 -14.97 -0.02
CA GLN A 101 6.75 -15.85 -1.17
C GLN A 101 5.61 -16.82 -0.89
N ASN A 102 4.56 -16.77 -1.72
CA ASN A 102 3.41 -17.67 -1.58
C ASN A 102 3.70 -19.05 -2.21
N GLU A 103 2.75 -19.99 -2.10
CA GLU A 103 2.85 -21.36 -2.64
C GLU A 103 2.92 -21.40 -4.18
N GLU A 104 2.44 -20.35 -4.85
CA GLU A 104 2.53 -20.19 -6.31
C GLU A 104 3.86 -19.56 -6.76
N ASN A 105 4.83 -19.40 -5.84
CA ASN A 105 6.10 -18.70 -6.04
C ASN A 105 5.96 -17.20 -6.42
N GLU A 106 4.84 -16.60 -6.14
CA GLU A 106 4.66 -15.15 -6.28
C GLU A 106 5.27 -14.44 -5.08
N LEU A 107 6.06 -13.40 -5.35
CA LEU A 107 6.65 -12.57 -4.31
C LEU A 107 5.75 -11.37 -4.03
N TRP A 108 5.30 -11.25 -2.79
CA TRP A 108 4.46 -10.16 -2.28
C TRP A 108 5.28 -9.26 -1.38
N GLN A 109 5.19 -7.96 -1.58
CA GLN A 109 5.79 -6.96 -0.71
C GLN A 109 4.75 -6.49 0.32
N MET A 110 5.16 -6.38 1.56
CA MET A 110 4.38 -5.76 2.64
C MET A 110 5.13 -4.52 3.09
N ASP A 111 4.50 -3.37 2.92
CA ASP A 111 5.03 -2.07 3.32
C ASP A 111 4.36 -1.66 4.63
N MET A 112 5.16 -1.55 5.67
CA MET A 112 4.71 -1.28 7.03
C MET A 112 5.38 -0.01 7.54
N ILE A 113 4.64 1.07 7.59
CA ILE A 113 5.14 2.38 8.02
C ILE A 113 4.72 2.62 9.47
N HIS A 114 5.69 2.53 10.38
CA HIS A 114 5.48 2.77 11.80
C HIS A 114 5.65 4.26 12.08
N ILE A 115 4.54 4.97 12.17
CA ILE A 115 4.43 6.42 12.19
C ILE A 115 4.40 6.93 13.63
N ARG A 116 5.14 8.01 13.89
CA ARG A 116 5.05 8.71 15.18
C ARG A 116 3.70 9.43 15.26
N GLU A 117 2.95 9.15 16.33
CA GLU A 117 1.71 9.88 16.64
C GLU A 117 1.95 11.38 16.74
N GLY A 118 1.01 12.17 16.23
CA GLY A 118 1.08 13.63 16.16
C GLY A 118 2.03 14.17 15.09
N SER A 119 2.66 13.30 14.26
CA SER A 119 3.45 13.73 13.11
C SER A 119 2.58 14.14 11.93
N ARG A 120 3.22 14.70 10.88
CA ARG A 120 2.53 15.19 9.67
C ARG A 120 1.62 14.16 9.01
N TYR A 121 2.00 12.88 9.04
CA TYR A 121 1.28 11.82 8.34
C TYR A 121 0.40 10.95 9.25
N ASP A 122 0.26 11.34 10.52
CA ASP A 122 -0.63 10.64 11.45
C ASP A 122 -2.08 10.65 10.95
N GLY A 123 -2.59 9.47 10.59
CA GLY A 123 -3.94 9.27 10.06
C GLY A 123 -4.21 9.88 8.68
N TYR A 124 -3.20 10.48 8.02
CA TYR A 124 -3.39 11.17 6.74
C TYR A 124 -3.82 10.21 5.62
N PHE A 125 -3.10 9.12 5.42
CA PHE A 125 -3.38 8.18 4.32
C PHE A 125 -4.59 7.30 4.57
N GLU A 126 -4.97 7.07 5.83
CA GLU A 126 -6.25 6.47 6.20
C GLU A 126 -7.43 7.35 5.74
N LYS A 127 -7.32 8.67 5.96
CA LYS A 127 -8.31 9.64 5.47
C LYS A 127 -8.35 9.67 3.94
N VAL A 128 -7.20 9.63 3.27
CA VAL A 128 -7.14 9.54 1.80
C VAL A 128 -7.87 8.29 1.32
N ALA A 129 -7.58 7.11 1.90
CA ALA A 129 -8.23 5.86 1.53
C ALA A 129 -9.75 5.90 1.77
N GLN A 130 -10.18 6.51 2.87
CA GLN A 130 -11.59 6.72 3.18
C GLN A 130 -12.26 7.61 2.12
N ARG A 131 -11.68 8.77 1.80
CA ARG A 131 -12.22 9.70 0.80
C ARG A 131 -12.31 9.06 -0.59
N ILE A 132 -11.28 8.34 -1.00
CA ILE A 132 -11.32 7.56 -2.25
C ILE A 132 -12.50 6.59 -2.24
N SER A 133 -12.74 5.89 -1.14
CA SER A 133 -13.84 4.94 -1.03
C SER A 133 -15.23 5.62 -1.09
N GLU A 134 -15.37 6.82 -0.51
CA GLU A 134 -16.62 7.60 -0.50
C GLU A 134 -17.04 8.10 -1.89
N ILE A 135 -16.07 8.44 -2.74
CA ILE A 135 -16.33 8.97 -4.10
C ILE A 135 -16.24 7.91 -5.20
N MET A 136 -15.95 6.65 -4.81
CA MET A 136 -15.76 5.56 -5.76
C MET A 136 -17.07 5.15 -6.40
N THR A 137 -17.16 5.29 -7.73
CA THR A 137 -18.21 4.70 -8.56
C THR A 137 -17.66 3.49 -9.30
N ASP A 138 -18.55 2.65 -9.86
CA ASP A 138 -18.14 1.51 -10.67
C ASP A 138 -17.32 1.93 -11.89
N GLU A 139 -17.68 3.07 -12.53
CA GLU A 139 -16.94 3.64 -13.65
C GLU A 139 -15.52 4.07 -13.26
N ILE A 140 -15.37 4.79 -12.15
CA ILE A 140 -14.07 5.23 -11.63
C ILE A 140 -13.22 3.99 -11.30
N ARG A 141 -13.80 3.02 -10.59
CA ARG A 141 -13.13 1.77 -10.22
C ARG A 141 -12.66 1.01 -11.46
N GLU A 142 -13.54 0.78 -12.45
CA GLU A 142 -13.19 0.09 -13.68
C GLU A 142 -12.05 0.79 -14.41
N THR A 143 -12.13 2.11 -14.54
CA THR A 143 -11.10 2.91 -15.20
C THR A 143 -9.74 2.75 -14.51
N ILE A 144 -9.68 2.93 -13.18
CA ILE A 144 -8.42 2.79 -12.43
C ILE A 144 -7.86 1.37 -12.55
N LEU A 145 -8.69 0.34 -12.41
CA LEU A 145 -8.25 -1.05 -12.53
C LEU A 145 -7.74 -1.36 -13.93
N ARG A 146 -8.38 -0.82 -14.97
CA ARG A 146 -7.96 -0.97 -16.36
C ARG A 146 -6.60 -0.31 -16.61
N LEU A 147 -6.40 0.94 -16.16
CA LEU A 147 -5.12 1.63 -16.28
C LEU A 147 -4.00 0.86 -15.56
N LYS A 148 -4.24 0.37 -14.36
CA LYS A 148 -3.28 -0.47 -13.62
C LYS A 148 -2.99 -1.79 -14.35
N TYR A 149 -3.99 -2.38 -15.00
CA TYR A 149 -3.82 -3.61 -15.77
C TYR A 149 -3.01 -3.38 -17.04
N GLU A 150 -3.24 -2.27 -17.76
CA GLU A 150 -2.54 -1.92 -19.00
C GLU A 150 -1.11 -1.43 -18.73
N THR A 151 -0.81 -0.93 -17.53
CA THR A 151 0.55 -0.53 -17.15
C THR A 151 1.51 -1.73 -17.20
N PRO A 152 2.64 -1.63 -17.91
CA PRO A 152 3.67 -2.69 -17.90
C PRO A 152 4.20 -2.94 -16.48
N GLU A 153 4.51 -4.20 -16.15
CA GLU A 153 5.08 -4.56 -14.84
C GLU A 153 6.47 -3.95 -14.60
N THR A 154 7.15 -3.55 -15.66
CA THR A 154 8.45 -2.87 -15.59
C THR A 154 8.34 -1.40 -15.16
N GLU A 155 7.14 -0.82 -15.21
CA GLU A 155 6.88 0.55 -14.79
C GLU A 155 6.41 0.58 -13.33
N LYS A 156 7.19 1.26 -12.48
CA LYS A 156 6.78 1.55 -11.10
C LYS A 156 5.98 2.84 -11.07
N ILE A 157 4.68 2.72 -10.86
CA ILE A 157 3.75 3.86 -10.78
C ILE A 157 3.04 3.75 -9.43
N ILE A 158 3.10 4.81 -8.64
CA ILE A 158 2.44 4.86 -7.34
C ILE A 158 0.92 5.01 -7.49
N GLY A 159 0.17 4.41 -6.58
CA GLY A 159 -1.30 4.35 -6.65
C GLY A 159 -1.96 5.71 -6.82
N VAL A 160 -1.43 6.73 -6.15
CA VAL A 160 -2.00 8.09 -6.17
C VAL A 160 -1.97 8.75 -7.56
N GLU A 161 -1.01 8.40 -8.44
CA GLU A 161 -0.99 8.92 -9.81
C GLU A 161 -2.24 8.49 -10.58
N TYR A 162 -2.65 7.22 -10.48
CA TYR A 162 -3.89 6.74 -11.09
C TYR A 162 -5.12 7.45 -10.51
N TYR A 163 -5.13 7.66 -9.20
CA TYR A 163 -6.27 8.28 -8.52
C TYR A 163 -6.42 9.75 -8.91
N GLN A 164 -5.33 10.51 -8.94
CA GLN A 164 -5.35 11.90 -9.41
C GLN A 164 -5.77 11.99 -10.87
N ALA A 165 -5.17 11.18 -11.74
CA ALA A 165 -5.48 11.18 -13.17
C ALA A 165 -6.96 10.92 -13.44
N VAL A 166 -7.54 9.90 -12.79
CA VAL A 166 -8.93 9.49 -13.06
C VAL A 166 -9.95 10.34 -12.30
N ILE A 167 -9.72 10.55 -11.00
CA ILE A 167 -10.70 11.19 -10.11
C ILE A 167 -10.66 12.70 -10.25
N ARG A 168 -9.47 13.29 -10.23
CA ARG A 168 -9.30 14.75 -10.30
C ARG A 168 -9.38 15.26 -11.74
N ASP A 169 -8.67 14.61 -12.66
CA ASP A 169 -8.42 15.15 -14.00
C ASP A 169 -9.19 14.43 -15.12
N GLY A 170 -10.00 13.44 -14.77
CA GLY A 170 -10.95 12.82 -15.69
C GLY A 170 -10.34 11.95 -16.80
N VAL A 171 -9.12 11.46 -16.61
CA VAL A 171 -8.46 10.52 -17.55
C VAL A 171 -9.25 9.20 -17.63
N ARG A 172 -9.43 8.66 -18.85
CA ARG A 172 -10.27 7.47 -19.06
C ARG A 172 -9.59 6.32 -19.79
N ASP A 173 -8.41 6.53 -20.36
CA ASP A 173 -7.68 5.51 -21.10
C ASP A 173 -6.16 5.61 -20.85
N TYR A 174 -5.44 4.54 -21.24
CA TYR A 174 -4.01 4.44 -20.96
C TYR A 174 -3.17 5.44 -21.79
N SER A 175 -3.61 5.82 -22.98
CA SER A 175 -2.90 6.83 -23.78
C SER A 175 -2.94 8.19 -23.09
N GLY A 176 -4.14 8.59 -22.63
CA GLY A 176 -4.35 9.81 -21.85
C GLY A 176 -3.58 9.78 -20.55
N PHE A 177 -3.51 8.61 -19.88
CA PHE A 177 -2.74 8.45 -18.64
C PHE A 177 -1.24 8.65 -18.86
N LYS A 178 -0.68 8.10 -19.93
CA LYS A 178 0.74 8.32 -20.26
C LYS A 178 1.05 9.80 -20.52
N GLU A 179 0.16 10.49 -21.22
CA GLU A 179 0.34 11.92 -21.47
C GLU A 179 0.19 12.76 -20.20
N TRP A 180 -0.81 12.42 -19.36
CA TRP A 180 -1.02 13.04 -18.06
C TRP A 180 0.23 12.92 -17.18
N ARG A 181 0.87 11.75 -17.10
CA ARG A 181 2.09 11.53 -16.31
C ARG A 181 3.27 12.39 -16.75
N LYS A 182 3.43 12.65 -18.04
CA LYS A 182 4.50 13.55 -18.53
C LYS A 182 4.33 14.97 -17.99
N GLN A 183 3.08 15.41 -17.81
CA GLN A 183 2.74 16.75 -17.33
C GLN A 183 2.72 16.83 -15.79
N HIS A 184 2.68 15.69 -15.09
CA HIS A 184 2.59 15.59 -13.63
C HIS A 184 3.69 14.68 -13.07
N PRO A 185 4.98 15.06 -13.21
CA PRO A 185 6.08 14.28 -12.66
C PRO A 185 5.97 14.24 -11.12
N VAL A 186 6.12 13.04 -10.57
CA VAL A 186 6.04 12.82 -9.12
C VAL A 186 7.44 12.69 -8.53
N THR A 187 7.67 13.38 -7.41
CA THR A 187 8.88 13.27 -6.60
C THR A 187 8.50 13.22 -5.12
N GLY A 188 9.00 12.19 -4.41
CA GLY A 188 8.73 12.03 -2.97
C GLY A 188 7.26 11.67 -2.63
N VAL A 189 6.86 11.97 -1.41
CA VAL A 189 5.51 11.68 -0.91
C VAL A 189 4.50 12.64 -1.54
N VAL A 190 3.49 12.09 -2.20
CA VAL A 190 2.42 12.89 -2.82
C VAL A 190 1.31 13.11 -1.83
N GLU A 191 1.13 14.37 -1.44
CA GLU A 191 0.00 14.79 -0.63
C GLU A 191 -1.15 15.23 -1.54
N TRP A 192 -2.22 14.48 -1.49
CA TRP A 192 -3.46 14.78 -2.19
C TRP A 192 -4.65 14.19 -1.43
N MET A 193 -5.67 15.00 -1.23
CA MET A 193 -6.93 14.60 -0.59
C MET A 193 -8.05 14.74 -1.61
N PRO A 194 -8.71 13.63 -1.99
CA PRO A 194 -9.85 13.67 -2.92
C PRO A 194 -11.08 14.34 -2.31
#